data_f30a409c4e6772703e7a03bca3a65491
#
_entry.id   f30a409c4e6772703e7a03bca3a65491
#
_cell.length_a   1.000
_cell.length_b   1.000
_cell.length_c   1.000
_cell.angle_alpha   90.00
_cell.angle_beta   90.00
_cell.angle_gamma   90.00
#
_symmetry.space_group_name_H-M   'P 1'
#
loop_
_entity.id
_entity.type
_entity.pdbx_description
1 polymer ?
#
loop_
_entity_poly.entity_id
_entity_poly.type
_entity_poly.pdbx_seq_one_letter_code
_entity_poly.pdbx_strand_id
1 'polypeptide(L)'
;MTNMRTLSLLIFSALFFSACSLSNGGADGGIYRSDDSGKTFLQKEKVENNKTISGVDVLSLAVNPQNGSEIYIGTKSSGIFKSSDAGEAWKQLKVSQVTPVKVYALAIDPNDPRMIYAAAVFGKRGIIVKSTDAGETWKDVYSEPTGGSLVLSMSVNSQNSSEIFAGTDKGQIIFSEDAGASWRSVYWSDSNSAIYKIALDSVNANVAYFILHGKGALRTTDKGKSFQRLQRGKTENTFSFGGELTGAVSLETDPMREGWVYIGTAEGLLRSKNRGESWEVVKTLNQPNELNIRSIAINPRNSDEIICSVAQTFYKSVDGGVNWMPVQFNTSRSLETLEYNLQNPEQIFAGMNKR
;
A
#
# COMPACT_ATOMS: atom_id res chain seq x y z
N MET A 1 -17.40 -67.42 -26.41
CA MET A 1 -18.09 -66.15 -26.06
C MET A 1 -17.17 -65.40 -25.08
N THR A 2 -16.31 -64.57 -25.59
CA THR A 2 -15.23 -63.91 -24.84
C THR A 2 -15.61 -62.44 -24.64
N ASN A 3 -15.82 -62.03 -23.40
CA ASN A 3 -16.09 -60.67 -23.03
C ASN A 3 -14.80 -59.86 -22.99
N MET A 4 -14.65 -58.90 -23.89
CA MET A 4 -13.60 -57.90 -23.93
C MET A 4 -14.03 -56.73 -23.05
N ARG A 5 -13.39 -56.50 -21.88
CA ARG A 5 -13.52 -55.31 -21.04
C ARG A 5 -12.58 -54.22 -21.61
N THR A 6 -13.15 -53.16 -22.12
CA THR A 6 -12.41 -51.97 -22.51
C THR A 6 -11.98 -51.19 -21.25
N LEU A 7 -10.65 -51.08 -21.08
CA LEU A 7 -10.01 -50.29 -20.01
C LEU A 7 -9.86 -48.86 -20.53
N SER A 8 -10.65 -47.93 -20.01
CA SER A 8 -10.48 -46.51 -20.29
C SER A 8 -9.31 -45.94 -19.49
N LEU A 9 -8.23 -45.60 -20.21
CA LEU A 9 -7.07 -44.92 -19.66
C LEU A 9 -7.40 -43.44 -19.51
N LEU A 10 -7.62 -42.97 -18.27
CA LEU A 10 -7.68 -41.55 -17.92
C LEU A 10 -6.26 -40.97 -17.92
N ILE A 11 -5.93 -40.25 -18.97
CA ILE A 11 -4.67 -39.48 -19.02
C ILE A 11 -4.86 -38.23 -18.15
N PHE A 12 -4.26 -38.28 -16.95
CA PHE A 12 -4.08 -37.11 -16.10
C PHE A 12 -2.96 -36.25 -16.72
N SER A 13 -3.32 -35.18 -17.42
CA SER A 13 -2.35 -34.19 -17.85
C SER A 13 -1.89 -33.40 -16.64
N ALA A 14 -0.74 -33.75 -16.09
CA ALA A 14 -0.03 -32.93 -15.11
C ALA A 14 0.40 -31.64 -15.81
N LEU A 15 -0.30 -30.55 -15.52
CA LEU A 15 0.15 -29.20 -15.85
C LEU A 15 1.42 -28.94 -15.01
N PHE A 16 2.58 -29.09 -15.63
CA PHE A 16 3.82 -28.59 -15.08
C PHE A 16 3.74 -27.07 -15.00
N PHE A 17 3.51 -26.54 -13.80
CA PHE A 17 3.81 -25.16 -13.49
C PHE A 17 5.32 -24.98 -13.67
N SER A 18 5.71 -24.34 -14.75
CA SER A 18 7.07 -23.86 -14.94
C SER A 18 7.33 -22.79 -13.88
N ALA A 19 7.90 -23.19 -12.76
CA ALA A 19 8.50 -22.26 -11.82
C ALA A 19 9.65 -21.58 -12.56
N CYS A 20 9.48 -20.30 -12.89
CA CYS A 20 10.57 -19.46 -13.38
C CYS A 20 11.65 -19.45 -12.29
N SER A 21 12.68 -20.28 -12.43
CA SER A 21 13.86 -20.24 -11.59
C SER A 21 14.66 -18.97 -11.96
N LEU A 22 14.49 -17.92 -11.21
CA LEU A 22 15.43 -16.78 -11.17
C LEU A 22 16.68 -17.26 -10.40
N SER A 23 17.55 -17.97 -11.06
CA SER A 23 18.88 -18.27 -10.55
C SER A 23 19.85 -17.22 -11.08
N ASN A 24 19.95 -16.13 -10.38
CA ASN A 24 21.18 -15.31 -10.38
C ASN A 24 21.24 -14.66 -9.00
N GLY A 25 22.35 -14.82 -8.27
CA GLY A 25 22.56 -14.30 -6.92
C GLY A 25 22.60 -12.77 -6.83
N GLY A 26 21.64 -12.11 -7.44
CA GLY A 26 21.34 -10.69 -7.28
C GLY A 26 20.51 -10.46 -6.02
N ALA A 27 20.62 -9.27 -5.45
CA ALA A 27 19.78 -8.88 -4.33
C ALA A 27 18.30 -8.86 -4.78
N ASP A 28 17.41 -9.34 -3.93
CA ASP A 28 16.00 -9.65 -4.20
C ASP A 28 15.02 -8.57 -3.72
N GLY A 29 15.49 -7.32 -3.61
CA GLY A 29 14.73 -6.14 -3.18
C GLY A 29 14.25 -5.25 -4.34
N GLY A 30 13.94 -4.01 -4.02
CA GLY A 30 13.48 -3.01 -4.98
C GLY A 30 12.05 -3.23 -5.44
N ILE A 31 11.79 -3.04 -6.74
CA ILE A 31 10.46 -3.10 -7.35
C ILE A 31 10.36 -4.29 -8.32
N TYR A 32 9.22 -4.96 -8.27
CA TYR A 32 8.78 -5.93 -9.25
C TYR A 32 7.54 -5.38 -9.98
N ARG A 33 7.47 -5.62 -11.28
CA ARG A 33 6.32 -5.23 -12.11
C ARG A 33 5.74 -6.44 -12.82
N SER A 34 4.43 -6.53 -12.80
CA SER A 34 3.64 -7.38 -13.68
C SER A 34 3.11 -6.56 -14.84
N ASP A 35 3.10 -7.12 -16.03
CA ASP A 35 2.49 -6.55 -17.25
C ASP A 35 1.34 -7.44 -17.77
N ASP A 36 0.94 -8.45 -16.99
CA ASP A 36 -0.04 -9.48 -17.36
C ASP A 36 -1.10 -9.72 -16.28
N SER A 37 -1.49 -8.63 -15.61
CA SER A 37 -2.51 -8.65 -14.55
C SER A 37 -2.12 -9.52 -13.34
N GLY A 38 -0.83 -9.56 -12.98
CA GLY A 38 -0.33 -10.25 -11.78
C GLY A 38 -0.06 -11.74 -11.96
N LYS A 39 -0.02 -12.25 -13.19
CA LYS A 39 0.33 -13.67 -13.44
C LYS A 39 1.82 -13.91 -13.32
N THR A 40 2.63 -12.96 -13.82
CA THR A 40 4.09 -12.99 -13.69
C THR A 40 4.62 -11.64 -13.23
N PHE A 41 5.78 -11.65 -12.54
CA PHE A 41 6.44 -10.45 -12.07
C PHE A 41 7.92 -10.46 -12.45
N LEU A 42 8.41 -9.32 -12.96
CA LEU A 42 9.81 -9.10 -13.31
C LEU A 42 10.40 -7.99 -12.43
N GLN A 43 11.59 -8.25 -11.89
CA GLN A 43 12.31 -7.24 -11.12
C GLN A 43 12.75 -6.08 -12.02
N LYS A 44 12.50 -4.83 -11.59
CA LYS A 44 12.82 -3.59 -12.28
C LYS A 44 13.85 -2.82 -11.47
N GLU A 45 15.12 -3.09 -11.74
CA GLU A 45 16.20 -2.70 -10.84
C GLU A 45 17.21 -1.68 -11.38
N LYS A 46 17.21 -1.41 -12.69
CA LYS A 46 18.23 -0.59 -13.34
C LYS A 46 18.19 0.87 -12.84
N VAL A 47 19.33 1.39 -12.41
CA VAL A 47 19.52 2.80 -12.09
C VAL A 47 20.50 3.40 -13.08
N GLU A 48 20.41 4.71 -13.31
CA GLU A 48 21.42 5.43 -14.08
C GLU A 48 22.85 5.12 -13.57
N ASN A 49 23.83 5.12 -14.47
CA ASN A 49 25.25 4.83 -14.18
C ASN A 49 25.53 3.39 -13.69
N ASN A 50 24.82 2.39 -14.23
CA ASN A 50 25.02 0.96 -13.96
C ASN A 50 24.88 0.57 -12.48
N LYS A 51 24.13 1.36 -11.69
CA LYS A 51 23.70 1.00 -10.34
C LYS A 51 22.39 0.22 -10.39
N THR A 52 22.03 -0.40 -9.28
CA THR A 52 20.76 -1.11 -9.16
C THR A 52 20.05 -0.76 -7.86
N ILE A 53 18.71 -0.93 -7.85
CA ILE A 53 17.89 -0.87 -6.64
C ILE A 53 17.53 -2.27 -6.09
N SER A 54 18.15 -3.32 -6.61
CA SER A 54 17.88 -4.70 -6.19
C SER A 54 18.18 -4.97 -4.71
N GLY A 55 19.08 -4.20 -4.09
CA GLY A 55 19.36 -4.26 -2.66
C GLY A 55 18.48 -3.36 -1.79
N VAL A 56 17.59 -2.57 -2.38
CA VAL A 56 16.88 -1.50 -1.68
C VAL A 56 15.59 -2.03 -1.01
N ASP A 57 15.36 -1.60 0.23
CA ASP A 57 14.11 -1.81 0.94
C ASP A 57 13.13 -0.67 0.61
N VAL A 58 11.99 -1.01 0.00
CA VAL A 58 10.93 -0.07 -0.37
C VAL A 58 9.96 0.08 0.80
N LEU A 59 9.75 1.32 1.26
CA LEU A 59 8.80 1.64 2.33
C LEU A 59 7.51 2.24 1.78
N SER A 60 7.60 2.97 0.67
CA SER A 60 6.45 3.59 0.01
C SER A 60 6.61 3.55 -1.50
N LEU A 61 5.49 3.44 -2.18
CA LEU A 61 5.35 3.39 -3.63
C LEU A 61 4.21 4.31 -4.03
N ALA A 62 4.39 5.11 -5.05
CA ALA A 62 3.36 5.98 -5.60
C ALA A 62 3.47 5.99 -7.13
N VAL A 63 2.38 5.67 -7.79
CA VAL A 63 2.25 5.73 -9.25
C VAL A 63 1.52 7.03 -9.62
N ASN A 64 2.03 7.78 -10.59
CA ASN A 64 1.36 8.99 -11.05
C ASN A 64 -0.02 8.64 -11.63
N PRO A 65 -1.11 9.17 -11.06
CA PRO A 65 -2.46 8.79 -11.45
C PRO A 65 -2.85 9.23 -12.87
N GLN A 66 -2.13 10.19 -13.45
CA GLN A 66 -2.37 10.70 -14.81
C GLN A 66 -1.35 10.15 -15.82
N ASN A 67 -0.22 9.59 -15.36
CA ASN A 67 0.81 9.00 -16.21
C ASN A 67 1.44 7.78 -15.52
N GLY A 68 0.91 6.61 -15.77
CA GLY A 68 1.34 5.37 -15.14
C GLY A 68 2.79 4.94 -15.44
N SER A 69 3.49 5.62 -16.34
CA SER A 69 4.93 5.43 -16.55
C SER A 69 5.77 6.15 -15.51
N GLU A 70 5.20 7.12 -14.80
CA GLU A 70 5.88 7.87 -13.75
C GLU A 70 5.63 7.25 -12.37
N ILE A 71 6.70 6.80 -11.73
CA ILE A 71 6.64 6.06 -10.47
C ILE A 71 7.68 6.62 -9.52
N TYR A 72 7.29 6.72 -8.24
CA TYR A 72 8.18 7.14 -7.18
C TYR A 72 8.23 6.07 -6.09
N ILE A 73 9.43 5.80 -5.58
CA ILE A 73 9.62 4.93 -4.41
C ILE A 73 10.37 5.67 -3.31
N GLY A 74 9.86 5.54 -2.10
CA GLY A 74 10.53 5.94 -0.88
C GLY A 74 11.18 4.74 -0.22
N THR A 75 12.43 4.90 0.22
CA THR A 75 13.27 3.78 0.65
C THR A 75 13.69 3.88 2.11
N LYS A 76 14.11 2.76 2.68
CA LYS A 76 14.58 2.66 4.07
C LYS A 76 15.91 3.40 4.31
N SER A 77 16.76 3.53 3.28
CA SER A 77 18.14 4.03 3.46
C SER A 77 18.71 4.80 2.29
N SER A 78 17.98 4.95 1.17
CA SER A 78 18.51 5.52 -0.07
C SER A 78 17.67 6.69 -0.62
N GLY A 79 16.77 7.26 0.19
CA GLY A 79 15.95 8.40 -0.21
C GLY A 79 14.85 8.04 -1.21
N ILE A 80 14.63 8.88 -2.21
CA ILE A 80 13.60 8.74 -3.22
C ILE A 80 14.22 8.38 -4.57
N PHE A 81 13.60 7.43 -5.28
CA PHE A 81 13.87 7.18 -6.68
C PHE A 81 12.61 7.45 -7.52
N LYS A 82 12.83 7.95 -8.73
CA LYS A 82 11.82 8.17 -9.75
C LYS A 82 12.12 7.31 -10.97
N SER A 83 11.10 6.71 -11.54
CA SER A 83 11.11 6.18 -12.91
C SER A 83 10.15 7.00 -13.76
N SER A 84 10.47 7.19 -15.04
CA SER A 84 9.61 7.84 -16.05
C SER A 84 9.23 6.88 -17.18
N ASP A 85 9.57 5.59 -17.05
CA ASP A 85 9.40 4.54 -18.04
C ASP A 85 8.82 3.25 -17.46
N ALA A 86 7.91 3.40 -16.49
CA ALA A 86 7.23 2.30 -15.81
C ALA A 86 8.19 1.32 -15.10
N GLY A 87 9.31 1.85 -14.57
CA GLY A 87 10.27 1.08 -13.78
C GLY A 87 11.42 0.48 -14.58
N GLU A 88 11.51 0.70 -15.90
CA GLU A 88 12.64 0.17 -16.69
C GLU A 88 13.99 0.78 -16.27
N ALA A 89 13.97 2.07 -15.92
CA ALA A 89 15.11 2.76 -15.35
C ALA A 89 14.70 3.69 -14.19
N TRP A 90 15.59 3.84 -13.23
CA TRP A 90 15.39 4.65 -12.04
C TRP A 90 16.45 5.73 -11.90
N LYS A 91 16.03 6.92 -11.48
CA LYS A 91 16.88 8.06 -11.12
C LYS A 91 16.70 8.34 -9.62
N GLN A 92 17.82 8.45 -8.89
CA GLN A 92 17.78 8.90 -7.50
C GLN A 92 17.57 10.41 -7.46
N LEU A 93 16.52 10.86 -6.73
CA LEU A 93 16.21 12.28 -6.58
C LEU A 93 17.01 12.91 -5.45
N LYS A 94 17.42 14.17 -5.66
CA LYS A 94 18.08 14.99 -4.63
C LYS A 94 17.00 15.79 -3.88
N VAL A 95 16.62 15.35 -2.71
CA VAL A 95 15.53 15.99 -1.93
C VAL A 95 16.01 17.24 -1.18
N SER A 96 17.30 17.38 -0.91
CA SER A 96 17.96 18.59 -0.40
C SER A 96 19.48 18.44 -0.53
N GLN A 97 20.25 19.42 0.00
CA GLN A 97 21.72 19.29 0.09
C GLN A 97 22.15 18.09 0.97
N VAL A 98 21.27 17.65 1.86
CA VAL A 98 21.42 16.42 2.65
C VAL A 98 20.39 15.43 2.15
N THR A 99 20.78 14.32 1.54
CA THR A 99 19.87 13.28 1.05
C THR A 99 19.12 12.68 2.22
N PRO A 100 17.76 12.67 2.23
CA PRO A 100 17.00 11.99 3.27
C PRO A 100 17.35 10.51 3.23
N VAL A 101 17.67 9.96 4.39
CA VAL A 101 18.08 8.56 4.49
C VAL A 101 16.86 7.65 4.40
N LYS A 102 15.73 8.03 5.02
CA LYS A 102 14.54 7.21 5.11
C LYS A 102 13.30 7.99 4.68
N VAL A 103 12.47 7.40 3.81
CA VAL A 103 11.21 7.98 3.33
C VAL A 103 10.09 6.99 3.61
N TYR A 104 9.24 7.32 4.58
CA TYR A 104 8.17 6.44 5.04
C TYR A 104 6.92 6.48 4.17
N ALA A 105 6.59 7.67 3.65
CA ALA A 105 5.41 7.85 2.82
C ALA A 105 5.69 8.79 1.65
N LEU A 106 5.04 8.51 0.54
CA LEU A 106 4.94 9.35 -0.65
C LEU A 106 3.46 9.54 -0.96
N ALA A 107 3.07 10.75 -1.33
CA ALA A 107 1.75 11.05 -1.82
C ALA A 107 1.85 12.00 -3.02
N ILE A 108 1.22 11.62 -4.13
CA ILE A 108 1.11 12.43 -5.35
C ILE A 108 -0.26 13.07 -5.34
N ASP A 109 -0.32 14.37 -5.64
CA ASP A 109 -1.59 15.04 -5.85
C ASP A 109 -2.27 14.48 -7.11
N PRO A 110 -3.48 13.90 -7.00
CA PRO A 110 -4.13 13.28 -8.14
C PRO A 110 -4.62 14.28 -9.19
N ASN A 111 -4.78 15.56 -8.83
CA ASN A 111 -5.25 16.62 -9.73
C ASN A 111 -4.09 17.38 -10.38
N ASP A 112 -2.95 17.52 -9.70
CA ASP A 112 -1.69 18.03 -10.25
C ASP A 112 -0.50 17.15 -9.85
N PRO A 113 -0.19 16.10 -10.63
CA PRO A 113 0.87 15.14 -10.29
C PRO A 113 2.29 15.71 -10.23
N ARG A 114 2.50 16.99 -10.58
CA ARG A 114 3.75 17.69 -10.32
C ARG A 114 3.93 17.98 -8.82
N MET A 115 2.80 18.02 -8.07
CA MET A 115 2.83 18.19 -6.62
C MET A 115 2.99 16.82 -5.93
N ILE A 116 4.11 16.67 -5.25
CA ILE A 116 4.47 15.43 -4.54
C ILE A 116 4.87 15.78 -3.12
N TYR A 117 4.40 14.99 -2.18
CA TYR A 117 4.75 15.08 -0.77
C TYR A 117 5.52 13.84 -0.35
N ALA A 118 6.55 14.02 0.46
CA ALA A 118 7.32 12.92 1.02
C ALA A 118 7.52 13.12 2.53
N ALA A 119 7.14 12.11 3.29
CA ALA A 119 7.43 12.03 4.72
C ALA A 119 8.81 11.37 4.92
N ALA A 120 9.78 12.15 5.38
CA ALA A 120 11.17 11.76 5.43
C ALA A 120 11.80 12.00 6.81
N VAL A 121 12.97 11.39 7.02
CA VAL A 121 13.76 11.58 8.23
C VAL A 121 15.10 12.24 7.89
N PHE A 122 15.35 13.40 8.50
CA PHE A 122 16.63 14.11 8.45
C PHE A 122 17.31 14.03 9.81
N GLY A 123 18.40 13.28 9.89
CA GLY A 123 19.05 13.00 11.14
C GLY A 123 18.08 12.24 12.08
N LYS A 124 17.59 12.91 13.13
CA LYS A 124 16.60 12.36 14.08
C LYS A 124 15.26 13.11 14.04
N ARG A 125 14.98 13.82 12.97
CA ARG A 125 13.84 14.73 12.86
C ARG A 125 12.91 14.26 11.74
N GLY A 126 11.61 14.12 12.02
CA GLY A 126 10.58 13.90 11.04
C GLY A 126 10.26 15.19 10.27
N ILE A 127 10.17 15.12 8.96
CA ILE A 127 9.81 16.23 8.10
C ILE A 127 8.81 15.79 7.03
N ILE A 128 8.06 16.75 6.49
CA ILE A 128 7.38 16.59 5.21
C ILE A 128 8.02 17.58 4.24
N VAL A 129 8.47 17.06 3.10
CA VAL A 129 8.94 17.87 1.98
C VAL A 129 7.92 17.84 0.85
N LYS A 130 7.79 18.95 0.13
CA LYS A 130 6.90 19.11 -1.03
C LYS A 130 7.71 19.49 -2.26
N SER A 131 7.42 18.82 -3.37
CA SER A 131 7.81 19.22 -4.71
C SER A 131 6.60 19.81 -5.45
N THR A 132 6.82 20.75 -6.35
CA THR A 132 5.83 21.32 -7.27
C THR A 132 6.23 21.16 -8.74
N ASP A 133 7.30 20.39 -8.98
CA ASP A 133 7.94 20.19 -10.29
C ASP A 133 8.29 18.72 -10.55
N ALA A 134 7.40 17.80 -10.09
CA ALA A 134 7.54 16.35 -10.28
C ALA A 134 8.84 15.78 -9.69
N GLY A 135 9.31 16.33 -8.56
CA GLY A 135 10.44 15.83 -7.79
C GLY A 135 11.79 16.41 -8.17
N GLU A 136 11.87 17.39 -9.08
CA GLU A 136 13.16 18.03 -9.44
C GLU A 136 13.67 18.93 -8.30
N THR A 137 12.78 19.67 -7.63
CA THR A 137 13.12 20.45 -6.43
C THR A 137 12.15 20.17 -5.28
N TRP A 138 12.63 20.35 -4.05
CA TRP A 138 11.88 20.07 -2.84
C TRP A 138 12.01 21.18 -1.81
N LYS A 139 10.94 21.43 -1.05
CA LYS A 139 10.87 22.40 0.03
C LYS A 139 10.30 21.75 1.28
N ASP A 140 10.88 22.04 2.44
CA ASP A 140 10.32 21.66 3.74
C ASP A 140 8.99 22.41 3.96
N VAL A 141 7.92 21.66 4.25
CA VAL A 141 6.59 22.20 4.54
C VAL A 141 6.08 21.83 5.93
N TYR A 142 6.75 20.86 6.59
CA TYR A 142 6.53 20.51 7.99
C TYR A 142 7.81 19.97 8.59
N SER A 143 8.05 20.29 9.85
CA SER A 143 9.24 19.83 10.57
C SER A 143 8.96 19.68 12.07
N GLU A 144 9.22 18.49 12.58
CA GLU A 144 9.26 18.21 14.00
C GLU A 144 10.58 18.67 14.65
N PRO A 145 10.61 19.01 15.94
CA PRO A 145 11.86 19.20 16.68
C PRO A 145 12.74 17.94 16.64
N THR A 146 14.03 18.10 16.86
CA THR A 146 14.96 16.96 16.96
C THR A 146 14.54 16.01 18.10
N GLY A 147 14.32 14.73 17.77
CA GLY A 147 13.77 13.74 18.70
C GLY A 147 12.26 13.84 18.88
N GLY A 148 11.58 14.67 18.10
CA GLY A 148 10.12 14.72 17.97
C GLY A 148 9.54 13.50 17.28
N SER A 149 8.33 13.65 16.74
CA SER A 149 7.63 12.57 16.01
C SER A 149 8.23 12.33 14.63
N LEU A 150 8.07 11.12 14.12
CA LEU A 150 8.29 10.78 12.71
C LEU A 150 6.95 10.73 11.99
N VAL A 151 6.86 11.28 10.80
CA VAL A 151 5.66 11.12 9.94
C VAL A 151 5.79 9.79 9.20
N LEU A 152 4.81 8.89 9.38
CA LEU A 152 4.85 7.52 8.86
C LEU A 152 3.89 7.28 7.68
N SER A 153 2.82 8.04 7.62
CA SER A 153 1.77 7.88 6.61
C SER A 153 1.24 9.23 6.17
N MET A 154 0.75 9.30 4.93
CA MET A 154 0.22 10.54 4.36
C MET A 154 -0.74 10.21 3.22
N SER A 155 -1.78 11.03 3.05
CA SER A 155 -2.73 10.91 1.95
C SER A 155 -3.29 12.27 1.57
N VAL A 156 -3.35 12.54 0.26
CA VAL A 156 -3.93 13.75 -0.33
C VAL A 156 -5.36 13.45 -0.76
N ASN A 157 -6.28 14.36 -0.48
CA ASN A 157 -7.68 14.20 -0.87
C ASN A 157 -7.85 14.40 -2.38
N SER A 158 -8.35 13.37 -3.08
CA SER A 158 -8.53 13.38 -4.53
C SER A 158 -9.59 14.38 -5.03
N GLN A 159 -10.52 14.79 -4.17
CA GLN A 159 -11.55 15.77 -4.51
C GLN A 159 -11.14 17.20 -4.14
N ASN A 160 -10.15 17.37 -3.26
CA ASN A 160 -9.61 18.66 -2.86
C ASN A 160 -8.13 18.54 -2.46
N SER A 161 -7.23 18.79 -3.40
CA SER A 161 -5.79 18.70 -3.23
C SER A 161 -5.20 19.59 -2.12
N SER A 162 -5.96 20.55 -1.61
CA SER A 162 -5.54 21.35 -0.46
C SER A 162 -5.61 20.57 0.85
N GLU A 163 -6.39 19.49 0.91
CA GLU A 163 -6.63 18.70 2.10
C GLU A 163 -5.67 17.50 2.16
N ILE A 164 -4.86 17.45 3.20
CA ILE A 164 -3.85 16.39 3.38
C ILE A 164 -3.87 15.92 4.82
N PHE A 165 -3.99 14.61 5.02
CA PHE A 165 -3.77 13.98 6.32
C PHE A 165 -2.38 13.37 6.40
N ALA A 166 -1.74 13.49 7.57
CA ALA A 166 -0.51 12.78 7.87
C ALA A 166 -0.55 12.19 9.30
N GLY A 167 0.04 11.02 9.46
CA GLY A 167 0.05 10.27 10.70
C GLY A 167 1.47 10.09 11.24
N THR A 168 1.63 10.19 12.57
CA THR A 168 2.93 10.11 13.21
C THR A 168 3.15 8.83 14.01
N ASP A 169 4.42 8.54 14.31
CA ASP A 169 4.84 7.39 15.14
C ASP A 169 4.41 7.49 16.61
N LYS A 170 4.07 8.70 17.06
CA LYS A 170 3.56 8.96 18.43
C LYS A 170 2.04 9.09 18.50
N GLY A 171 1.32 8.71 17.44
CA GLY A 171 -0.14 8.63 17.45
C GLY A 171 -0.86 9.94 17.19
N GLN A 172 -0.20 10.92 16.61
CA GLN A 172 -0.82 12.15 16.18
C GLN A 172 -1.31 12.04 14.74
N ILE A 173 -2.48 12.61 14.44
CA ILE A 173 -2.93 12.91 13.09
C ILE A 173 -2.84 14.42 12.93
N ILE A 174 -2.08 14.85 11.95
CA ILE A 174 -1.99 16.26 11.51
C ILE A 174 -2.72 16.42 10.18
N PHE A 175 -3.32 17.59 9.98
CA PHE A 175 -4.14 17.91 8.83
C PHE A 175 -3.77 19.29 8.27
N SER A 176 -3.64 19.38 6.96
CA SER A 176 -3.49 20.63 6.21
C SER A 176 -4.75 20.87 5.38
N GLU A 177 -5.15 22.12 5.26
CA GLU A 177 -6.26 22.60 4.42
C GLU A 177 -5.76 23.54 3.31
N ASP A 178 -4.44 23.73 3.19
CA ASP A 178 -3.78 24.70 2.32
C ASP A 178 -2.61 24.08 1.53
N ALA A 179 -2.78 22.82 1.11
CA ALA A 179 -1.79 22.07 0.34
C ALA A 179 -0.41 21.98 1.02
N GLY A 180 -0.41 21.83 2.34
CA GLY A 180 0.78 21.68 3.16
C GLY A 180 1.47 22.97 3.56
N ALA A 181 0.89 24.16 3.29
CA ALA A 181 1.49 25.43 3.72
C ALA A 181 1.43 25.59 5.26
N SER A 182 0.39 25.08 5.89
CA SER A 182 0.27 24.97 7.34
C SER A 182 -0.33 23.63 7.77
N TRP A 183 -0.05 23.24 9.03
CA TRP A 183 -0.50 21.97 9.59
C TRP A 183 -1.05 22.18 11.01
N ARG A 184 -2.16 21.50 11.32
CA ARG A 184 -2.74 21.46 12.66
C ARG A 184 -2.94 20.05 13.15
N SER A 185 -2.78 19.81 14.44
CA SER A 185 -3.15 18.54 15.05
C SER A 185 -4.66 18.42 15.13
N VAL A 186 -5.20 17.28 14.68
CA VAL A 186 -6.64 16.98 14.72
C VAL A 186 -6.97 15.80 15.63
N TYR A 187 -5.97 14.97 15.94
CA TYR A 187 -6.12 13.80 16.82
C TYR A 187 -4.81 13.46 17.53
N TRP A 188 -4.93 12.98 18.76
CA TRP A 188 -3.85 12.35 19.52
C TRP A 188 -4.33 11.02 20.10
N SER A 189 -3.55 9.98 19.91
CA SER A 189 -3.82 8.68 20.52
C SER A 189 -3.43 8.68 22.01
N ASP A 190 -4.34 8.28 22.87
CA ASP A 190 -4.09 8.17 24.32
C ASP A 190 -2.94 7.21 24.66
N SER A 191 -2.65 6.26 23.75
CA SER A 191 -1.61 5.24 23.90
C SER A 191 -0.33 5.52 23.14
N ASN A 192 -0.17 6.70 22.54
CA ASN A 192 0.95 7.04 21.63
C ASN A 192 1.14 6.00 20.51
N SER A 193 0.06 5.34 20.08
CA SER A 193 0.12 4.31 19.05
C SER A 193 0.28 4.92 17.67
N ALA A 194 1.33 4.51 16.95
CA ALA A 194 1.67 5.04 15.64
C ALA A 194 0.52 4.96 14.63
N ILE A 195 0.31 6.04 13.88
CA ILE A 195 -0.62 6.11 12.73
C ILE A 195 0.17 5.79 11.47
N TYR A 196 0.14 4.55 11.01
CA TYR A 196 1.02 4.10 9.94
C TYR A 196 0.33 3.81 8.61
N LYS A 197 -1.01 3.88 8.56
CA LYS A 197 -1.80 3.82 7.33
C LYS A 197 -2.94 4.83 7.38
N ILE A 198 -3.16 5.50 6.28
CA ILE A 198 -4.27 6.43 6.05
C ILE A 198 -4.86 6.10 4.68
N ALA A 199 -6.18 5.98 4.59
CA ALA A 199 -6.92 5.90 3.34
C ALA A 199 -8.08 6.88 3.36
N LEU A 200 -8.21 7.68 2.32
CA LEU A 200 -9.36 8.57 2.12
C LEU A 200 -10.38 7.87 1.22
N ASP A 201 -11.65 8.07 1.50
CA ASP A 201 -12.71 7.62 0.60
C ASP A 201 -12.67 8.50 -0.67
N SER A 202 -12.36 7.88 -1.82
CA SER A 202 -12.23 8.59 -3.10
C SER A 202 -13.56 9.14 -3.63
N VAL A 203 -14.69 8.60 -3.16
CA VAL A 203 -16.04 9.01 -3.54
C VAL A 203 -16.60 10.08 -2.59
N ASN A 204 -16.21 10.04 -1.30
CA ASN A 204 -16.67 10.98 -0.29
C ASN A 204 -15.50 11.65 0.46
N ALA A 205 -15.15 12.85 0.04
CA ALA A 205 -14.04 13.66 0.58
C ALA A 205 -14.08 13.93 2.09
N ASN A 206 -15.22 13.72 2.76
CA ASN A 206 -15.32 13.95 4.21
C ASN A 206 -14.84 12.75 5.03
N VAL A 207 -14.67 11.58 4.39
CA VAL A 207 -14.40 10.30 5.04
C VAL A 207 -12.94 9.90 4.90
N ALA A 208 -12.32 9.59 6.02
CA ALA A 208 -10.97 9.03 6.06
C ALA A 208 -10.85 7.97 7.15
N TYR A 209 -9.95 7.01 6.91
CA TYR A 209 -9.67 5.90 7.80
C TYR A 209 -8.18 5.89 8.18
N PHE A 210 -7.89 5.44 9.41
CA PHE A 210 -6.54 5.46 9.97
C PHE A 210 -6.29 4.17 10.74
N ILE A 211 -5.14 3.54 10.54
CA ILE A 211 -4.71 2.39 11.35
C ILE A 211 -3.77 2.86 12.45
N LEU A 212 -4.12 2.50 13.69
CA LEU A 212 -3.30 2.68 14.88
C LEU A 212 -2.60 1.36 15.22
N HIS A 213 -1.28 1.38 15.27
CA HIS A 213 -0.49 0.19 15.54
C HIS A 213 -0.91 -0.51 16.83
N GLY A 214 -1.39 -1.75 16.70
CA GLY A 214 -1.83 -2.55 17.84
C GLY A 214 -3.08 -2.05 18.57
N LYS A 215 -3.75 -1.01 18.03
CA LYS A 215 -4.92 -0.35 18.68
C LYS A 215 -6.13 -0.23 17.73
N GLY A 216 -6.09 -0.91 16.57
CA GLY A 216 -7.21 -0.96 15.64
C GLY A 216 -7.27 0.20 14.67
N ALA A 217 -8.47 0.62 14.32
CA ALA A 217 -8.71 1.64 13.32
C ALA A 217 -9.63 2.75 13.79
N LEU A 218 -9.42 3.95 13.23
CA LEU A 218 -10.28 5.12 13.38
C LEU A 218 -10.94 5.47 12.05
N ARG A 219 -12.06 6.16 12.13
CA ARG A 219 -12.73 6.82 11.02
C ARG A 219 -13.07 8.26 11.41
N THR A 220 -12.93 9.19 10.48
CA THR A 220 -13.63 10.48 10.47
C THR A 220 -14.66 10.49 9.34
N THR A 221 -15.76 11.22 9.51
CA THR A 221 -16.76 11.48 8.46
C THR A 221 -17.01 12.98 8.26
N ASP A 222 -16.17 13.81 8.87
CA ASP A 222 -16.31 15.26 8.93
C ASP A 222 -14.96 15.99 8.75
N LYS A 223 -14.06 15.40 7.94
CA LYS A 223 -12.72 15.94 7.64
C LYS A 223 -11.85 16.13 8.89
N GLY A 224 -11.90 15.20 9.82
CA GLY A 224 -11.07 15.22 11.03
C GLY A 224 -11.54 16.18 12.13
N LYS A 225 -12.79 16.64 12.10
CA LYS A 225 -13.38 17.38 13.23
C LYS A 225 -13.73 16.46 14.38
N SER A 226 -14.14 15.21 14.08
CA SER A 226 -14.36 14.14 15.03
C SER A 226 -13.82 12.80 14.54
N PHE A 227 -13.53 11.89 15.48
CA PHE A 227 -13.00 10.55 15.19
C PHE A 227 -13.79 9.50 15.97
N GLN A 228 -14.07 8.39 15.31
CA GLN A 228 -14.73 7.23 15.89
C GLN A 228 -13.80 6.01 15.76
N ARG A 229 -13.66 5.23 16.84
CA ARG A 229 -13.00 3.92 16.78
C ARG A 229 -13.91 2.93 16.06
N LEU A 230 -13.33 2.22 15.10
CA LEU A 230 -14.03 1.17 14.39
C LEU A 230 -14.05 -0.11 15.24
N GLN A 231 -15.22 -0.71 15.31
CA GLN A 231 -15.45 -1.96 16.03
C GLN A 231 -15.74 -3.07 15.01
N ARG A 232 -15.29 -4.28 15.29
CA ARG A 232 -15.53 -5.42 14.40
C ARG A 232 -17.02 -5.74 14.21
N GLY A 233 -17.87 -5.33 15.14
CA GLY A 233 -19.31 -5.58 15.10
C GLY A 233 -19.68 -7.06 15.28
N LYS A 234 -20.98 -7.35 15.40
CA LYS A 234 -21.51 -8.72 15.33
C LYS A 234 -21.66 -9.08 13.86
N THR A 235 -20.84 -9.97 13.34
CA THR A 235 -21.05 -10.58 12.03
C THR A 235 -22.01 -11.76 12.14
N GLU A 236 -23.01 -11.84 11.26
CA GLU A 236 -24.05 -12.89 11.31
C GLU A 236 -23.53 -14.33 11.14
N ASN A 237 -22.26 -14.55 10.80
CA ASN A 237 -21.75 -15.87 10.41
C ASN A 237 -20.37 -16.24 10.94
N THR A 238 -19.83 -15.63 12.00
CA THR A 238 -18.53 -16.05 12.52
C THR A 238 -18.40 -15.91 14.03
N PHE A 239 -17.57 -16.78 14.60
CA PHE A 239 -17.14 -16.82 15.98
C PHE A 239 -17.03 -15.44 16.61
N SER A 240 -17.71 -15.27 17.71
CA SER A 240 -17.85 -14.10 18.55
C SER A 240 -16.51 -13.45 18.89
N PHE A 241 -16.10 -12.42 18.16
CA PHE A 241 -15.11 -11.46 18.60
C PHE A 241 -15.65 -10.05 18.43
N GLY A 242 -16.51 -9.64 19.35
CA GLY A 242 -16.77 -8.23 19.57
C GLY A 242 -15.48 -7.61 20.13
N GLY A 243 -14.94 -6.57 19.49
CA GLY A 243 -13.73 -5.92 19.95
C GLY A 243 -13.15 -4.95 18.92
N GLU A 244 -12.09 -4.26 19.32
CA GLU A 244 -11.33 -3.38 18.44
C GLU A 244 -10.58 -4.17 17.37
N LEU A 245 -10.34 -3.56 16.20
CA LEU A 245 -9.60 -4.15 15.07
C LEU A 245 -8.08 -4.14 15.35
N THR A 246 -7.65 -4.62 16.52
CA THR A 246 -6.28 -4.48 17.04
C THR A 246 -5.19 -5.11 16.19
N GLY A 247 -5.56 -6.12 15.38
CA GLY A 247 -4.68 -6.79 14.42
C GLY A 247 -4.58 -6.13 13.05
N ALA A 248 -5.18 -4.94 12.86
CA ALA A 248 -5.15 -4.23 11.58
C ALA A 248 -3.72 -3.80 11.21
N VAL A 249 -3.28 -4.13 9.98
CA VAL A 249 -1.92 -3.83 9.46
C VAL A 249 -1.92 -3.21 8.07
N SER A 250 -3.00 -3.32 7.32
CA SER A 250 -3.18 -2.64 6.03
C SER A 250 -4.60 -2.13 5.87
N LEU A 251 -4.77 -1.16 5.00
CA LEU A 251 -6.01 -0.41 4.85
C LEU A 251 -6.10 0.08 3.40
N GLU A 252 -7.28 -0.11 2.78
CA GLU A 252 -7.57 0.42 1.46
C GLU A 252 -9.05 0.74 1.34
N THR A 253 -9.41 1.78 0.57
CA THR A 253 -10.79 2.12 0.21
C THR A 253 -11.08 1.69 -1.23
N ASP A 254 -12.34 1.36 -1.51
CA ASP A 254 -12.74 1.04 -2.88
C ASP A 254 -12.80 2.33 -3.72
N PRO A 255 -12.09 2.42 -4.84
CA PRO A 255 -12.04 3.65 -5.63
C PRO A 255 -13.36 3.99 -6.34
N MET A 256 -14.29 3.03 -6.46
CA MET A 256 -15.55 3.17 -7.19
C MET A 256 -16.79 3.06 -6.29
N ARG A 257 -16.68 2.46 -5.10
CA ARG A 257 -17.80 2.14 -4.21
C ARG A 257 -17.69 2.94 -2.92
N GLU A 258 -18.52 3.97 -2.78
CA GLU A 258 -18.56 4.80 -1.57
C GLU A 258 -18.78 3.95 -0.31
N GLY A 259 -17.96 4.21 0.71
CA GLY A 259 -18.07 3.57 2.02
C GLY A 259 -17.58 2.11 2.06
N TRP A 260 -17.04 1.59 0.95
CA TRP A 260 -16.36 0.30 0.97
C TRP A 260 -14.92 0.48 1.44
N VAL A 261 -14.56 -0.28 2.45
CA VAL A 261 -13.22 -0.24 3.04
C VAL A 261 -12.75 -1.66 3.37
N TYR A 262 -11.47 -1.89 3.13
CA TYR A 262 -10.79 -3.17 3.36
C TYR A 262 -9.71 -3.00 4.41
N ILE A 263 -9.63 -3.94 5.35
CA ILE A 263 -8.59 -3.98 6.37
C ILE A 263 -7.94 -5.36 6.35
N GLY A 264 -6.63 -5.38 6.18
CA GLY A 264 -5.81 -6.56 6.35
C GLY A 264 -5.42 -6.75 7.80
N THR A 265 -5.62 -7.95 8.30
CA THR A 265 -5.31 -8.34 9.67
C THR A 265 -4.46 -9.62 9.69
N ALA A 266 -3.99 -10.03 10.87
CA ALA A 266 -3.38 -11.34 11.05
C ALA A 266 -4.37 -12.51 10.83
N GLU A 267 -5.66 -12.22 10.93
CA GLU A 267 -6.74 -13.21 10.80
C GLU A 267 -7.30 -13.29 9.36
N GLY A 268 -6.85 -12.42 8.47
CA GLY A 268 -7.29 -12.34 7.07
C GLY A 268 -7.76 -10.96 6.64
N LEU A 269 -8.48 -10.92 5.53
CA LEU A 269 -9.02 -9.70 4.93
C LEU A 269 -10.43 -9.45 5.45
N LEU A 270 -10.64 -8.26 6.01
CA LEU A 270 -11.96 -7.77 6.40
C LEU A 270 -12.44 -6.75 5.38
N ARG A 271 -13.73 -6.76 5.08
CA ARG A 271 -14.39 -5.79 4.21
C ARG A 271 -15.62 -5.20 4.92
N SER A 272 -15.75 -3.90 4.86
CA SER A 272 -16.99 -3.19 5.19
C SER A 272 -17.58 -2.57 3.93
N LYS A 273 -18.90 -2.57 3.82
CA LYS A 273 -19.68 -1.94 2.74
C LYS A 273 -20.44 -0.70 3.20
N ASN A 274 -20.26 -0.32 4.46
CA ASN A 274 -21.02 0.72 5.14
C ASN A 274 -20.12 1.58 6.05
N ARG A 275 -18.95 1.98 5.53
CA ARG A 275 -18.00 2.87 6.21
C ARG A 275 -17.48 2.33 7.56
N GLY A 276 -17.39 1.00 7.71
CA GLY A 276 -16.86 0.38 8.91
C GLY A 276 -17.88 0.17 10.04
N GLU A 277 -19.18 0.36 9.78
CA GLU A 277 -20.26 0.06 10.76
C GLU A 277 -20.38 -1.46 11.01
N SER A 278 -20.19 -2.25 9.96
CA SER A 278 -20.14 -3.71 10.04
C SER A 278 -19.08 -4.28 9.11
N TRP A 279 -18.61 -5.48 9.42
CA TRP A 279 -17.51 -6.13 8.71
C TRP A 279 -17.86 -7.56 8.34
N GLU A 280 -17.45 -7.97 7.16
CA GLU A 280 -17.46 -9.35 6.70
C GLU A 280 -16.03 -9.84 6.50
N VAL A 281 -15.81 -11.13 6.77
CA VAL A 281 -14.52 -11.78 6.48
C VAL A 281 -14.50 -12.17 5.00
N VAL A 282 -13.57 -11.63 4.25
CA VAL A 282 -13.29 -12.07 2.89
C VAL A 282 -12.40 -13.30 3.00
N LYS A 283 -12.93 -14.48 2.63
CA LYS A 283 -12.19 -15.74 2.72
C LYS A 283 -10.98 -15.70 1.79
N THR A 284 -9.79 -15.79 2.34
CA THR A 284 -8.54 -15.99 1.61
C THR A 284 -8.13 -17.46 1.62
N LEU A 285 -7.21 -17.86 0.73
CA LEU A 285 -6.76 -19.25 0.61
C LEU A 285 -6.00 -19.79 1.83
N ASN A 286 -5.66 -18.92 2.78
CA ASN A 286 -4.78 -19.27 3.89
C ASN A 286 -5.55 -19.45 5.20
N GLN A 287 -4.96 -20.23 6.12
CA GLN A 287 -5.48 -20.47 7.45
C GLN A 287 -5.49 -19.18 8.29
N PRO A 288 -6.50 -18.94 9.13
CA PRO A 288 -6.46 -17.86 10.10
C PRO A 288 -5.21 -17.95 10.99
N ASN A 289 -4.64 -16.81 11.36
CA ASN A 289 -3.45 -16.63 12.22
C ASN A 289 -2.07 -16.88 11.60
N GLU A 290 -1.95 -17.23 10.31
CA GLU A 290 -0.65 -17.33 9.65
C GLU A 290 -0.28 -16.07 8.84
N LEU A 291 -1.19 -15.06 8.77
CA LEU A 291 -1.18 -14.13 7.67
C LEU A 291 -1.43 -12.69 8.08
N ASN A 292 -0.36 -11.94 8.18
CA ASN A 292 -0.50 -10.48 8.10
C ASN A 292 -0.68 -10.05 6.63
N ILE A 293 -1.88 -9.65 6.24
CA ILE A 293 -2.12 -9.01 4.94
C ILE A 293 -1.51 -7.62 4.96
N ARG A 294 -0.34 -7.46 4.31
CA ARG A 294 0.53 -6.28 4.42
C ARG A 294 0.16 -5.15 3.49
N SER A 295 -0.33 -5.46 2.33
CA SER A 295 -0.79 -4.50 1.36
C SER A 295 -2.05 -5.00 0.68
N ILE A 296 -2.92 -4.07 0.36
CA ILE A 296 -4.18 -4.30 -0.36
C ILE A 296 -4.23 -3.23 -1.44
N ALA A 297 -4.64 -3.58 -2.64
CA ALA A 297 -5.06 -2.60 -3.64
C ALA A 297 -6.27 -3.13 -4.42
N ILE A 298 -7.13 -2.20 -4.83
CA ILE A 298 -8.35 -2.48 -5.59
C ILE A 298 -8.16 -1.94 -7.00
N ASN A 299 -8.53 -2.73 -8.01
CA ASN A 299 -8.45 -2.27 -9.39
C ASN A 299 -9.34 -1.03 -9.60
N PRO A 300 -8.77 0.09 -10.07
CA PRO A 300 -9.50 1.35 -10.19
C PRO A 300 -10.61 1.34 -11.25
N ARG A 301 -10.67 0.28 -12.09
CA ARG A 301 -11.69 0.12 -13.14
C ARG A 301 -12.62 -1.06 -12.90
N ASN A 302 -12.33 -1.90 -11.91
CA ASN A 302 -13.12 -3.08 -11.57
C ASN A 302 -12.95 -3.43 -10.09
N SER A 303 -13.84 -2.96 -9.23
CA SER A 303 -13.80 -3.20 -7.78
C SER A 303 -13.94 -4.69 -7.37
N ASP A 304 -14.28 -5.60 -8.28
CA ASP A 304 -14.26 -7.02 -7.99
C ASP A 304 -12.86 -7.64 -8.15
N GLU A 305 -11.93 -6.88 -8.70
CA GLU A 305 -10.54 -7.27 -8.81
C GLU A 305 -9.73 -6.68 -7.64
N ILE A 306 -9.33 -7.57 -6.73
CA ILE A 306 -8.65 -7.25 -5.48
C ILE A 306 -7.29 -7.94 -5.48
N ILE A 307 -6.26 -7.22 -5.10
CA ILE A 307 -4.93 -7.79 -4.85
C ILE A 307 -4.52 -7.57 -3.40
N CYS A 308 -3.80 -8.52 -2.85
CA CYS A 308 -3.18 -8.35 -1.54
C CYS A 308 -1.88 -9.14 -1.43
N SER A 309 -1.09 -8.81 -0.40
CA SER A 309 0.18 -9.49 -0.14
C SER A 309 0.21 -10.09 1.26
N VAL A 310 0.84 -11.26 1.35
CA VAL A 310 1.14 -11.96 2.59
C VAL A 310 2.57 -12.48 2.51
N ALA A 311 3.46 -11.94 3.32
CA ALA A 311 4.88 -12.27 3.26
C ALA A 311 5.42 -12.18 1.82
N GLN A 312 5.85 -13.28 1.21
CA GLN A 312 6.39 -13.37 -0.15
C GLN A 312 5.32 -13.76 -1.20
N THR A 313 4.05 -13.83 -0.81
CA THR A 313 2.99 -14.26 -1.73
C THR A 313 2.08 -13.09 -2.11
N PHE A 314 1.90 -12.91 -3.38
CA PHE A 314 0.87 -12.07 -3.97
C PHE A 314 -0.39 -12.90 -4.18
N TYR A 315 -1.53 -12.32 -3.88
CA TYR A 315 -2.86 -12.91 -4.10
C TYR A 315 -3.71 -12.00 -4.95
N LYS A 316 -4.40 -12.56 -5.92
CA LYS A 316 -5.37 -11.84 -6.76
C LYS A 316 -6.72 -12.56 -6.76
N SER A 317 -7.78 -11.78 -6.56
CA SER A 317 -9.16 -12.17 -6.83
C SER A 317 -9.71 -11.33 -7.98
N VAL A 318 -10.60 -11.91 -8.79
CA VAL A 318 -11.31 -11.22 -9.88
C VAL A 318 -12.84 -11.28 -9.70
N ASP A 319 -13.30 -11.79 -8.59
CA ASP A 319 -14.70 -12.06 -8.26
C ASP A 319 -15.11 -11.55 -6.87
N GLY A 320 -14.53 -10.43 -6.45
CA GLY A 320 -14.85 -9.77 -5.19
C GLY A 320 -14.36 -10.52 -3.95
N GLY A 321 -13.31 -11.35 -4.08
CA GLY A 321 -12.69 -12.08 -2.98
C GLY A 321 -13.30 -13.46 -2.72
N VAL A 322 -14.06 -14.02 -3.68
CA VAL A 322 -14.60 -15.39 -3.56
C VAL A 322 -13.53 -16.43 -3.86
N ASN A 323 -12.79 -16.22 -4.97
CA ASN A 323 -11.67 -17.08 -5.36
C ASN A 323 -10.37 -16.27 -5.47
N TRP A 324 -9.25 -16.90 -5.13
CA TRP A 324 -7.93 -16.26 -5.11
C TRP A 324 -6.89 -17.08 -5.86
N MET A 325 -6.05 -16.38 -6.60
CA MET A 325 -4.91 -16.94 -7.31
C MET A 325 -3.62 -16.47 -6.62
N PRO A 326 -2.79 -17.39 -6.08
CA PRO A 326 -1.52 -17.03 -5.46
C PRO A 326 -0.39 -17.00 -6.50
N VAL A 327 0.54 -16.05 -6.34
CA VAL A 327 1.84 -16.04 -7.01
C VAL A 327 2.93 -15.90 -5.97
N GLN A 328 3.78 -16.91 -5.84
CA GLN A 328 4.87 -16.97 -4.89
C GLN A 328 6.12 -16.31 -5.48
N PHE A 329 6.70 -15.36 -4.75
CA PHE A 329 8.00 -14.78 -5.07
C PHE A 329 9.13 -15.59 -4.43
N ASN A 330 10.17 -15.86 -5.20
CA ASN A 330 11.39 -16.46 -4.68
C ASN A 330 12.33 -15.37 -4.14
N THR A 331 12.01 -14.87 -2.96
CA THR A 331 12.72 -13.77 -2.28
C THR A 331 12.77 -14.01 -0.78
N SER A 332 13.78 -13.45 -0.11
CA SER A 332 13.87 -13.41 1.36
C SER A 332 13.12 -12.22 1.97
N ARG A 333 12.53 -11.35 1.13
CA ARG A 333 11.85 -10.12 1.52
C ARG A 333 10.33 -10.29 1.46
N SER A 334 9.61 -9.40 2.14
CA SER A 334 8.14 -9.35 2.09
C SER A 334 7.68 -8.31 1.08
N LEU A 335 6.50 -8.58 0.46
CA LEU A 335 5.78 -7.58 -0.33
C LEU A 335 5.08 -6.61 0.64
N GLU A 336 5.58 -5.39 0.74
CA GLU A 336 5.05 -4.39 1.68
C GLU A 336 4.17 -3.34 1.00
N THR A 337 4.33 -3.15 -0.33
CA THR A 337 3.52 -2.21 -1.11
C THR A 337 3.05 -2.86 -2.39
N LEU A 338 1.78 -2.65 -2.73
CA LEU A 338 1.16 -3.05 -4.00
C LEU A 338 0.40 -1.86 -4.55
N GLU A 339 0.59 -1.57 -5.84
CA GLU A 339 -0.11 -0.49 -6.54
C GLU A 339 -0.49 -0.91 -7.95
N TYR A 340 -1.69 -0.53 -8.37
CA TYR A 340 -2.10 -0.60 -9.76
C TYR A 340 -1.60 0.62 -10.55
N ASN A 341 -1.25 0.40 -11.80
CA ASN A 341 -1.19 1.50 -12.76
C ASN A 341 -2.62 1.94 -13.09
N LEU A 342 -3.02 3.15 -12.68
CA LEU A 342 -4.40 3.64 -12.89
C LEU A 342 -4.75 3.82 -14.36
N GLN A 343 -3.75 4.03 -15.24
CA GLN A 343 -3.93 4.16 -16.69
C GLN A 343 -3.98 2.80 -17.40
N ASN A 344 -3.32 1.80 -16.84
CA ASN A 344 -3.31 0.43 -17.34
C ASN A 344 -3.31 -0.58 -16.17
N PRO A 345 -4.47 -0.99 -15.64
CA PRO A 345 -4.57 -1.89 -14.49
C PRO A 345 -4.05 -3.33 -14.73
N GLU A 346 -3.70 -3.71 -15.97
CA GLU A 346 -2.95 -4.95 -16.19
C GLU A 346 -1.54 -4.88 -15.63
N GLN A 347 -1.03 -3.66 -15.46
CA GLN A 347 0.27 -3.40 -14.87
C GLN A 347 0.14 -3.18 -13.36
N ILE A 348 0.90 -3.98 -12.61
CA ILE A 348 0.91 -3.97 -11.14
C ILE A 348 2.35 -3.84 -10.68
N PHE A 349 2.56 -2.98 -9.68
CA PHE A 349 3.86 -2.77 -9.04
C PHE A 349 3.86 -3.34 -7.62
N ALA A 350 4.96 -4.00 -7.26
CA ALA A 350 5.17 -4.59 -5.94
C ALA A 350 6.52 -4.18 -5.37
N GLY A 351 6.53 -3.56 -4.20
CA GLY A 351 7.74 -3.14 -3.51
C GLY A 351 8.13 -4.10 -2.39
N MET A 352 9.43 -4.44 -2.35
CA MET A 352 10.00 -5.40 -1.43
C MET A 352 10.68 -4.72 -0.24
N ASN A 353 10.50 -5.29 0.95
CA ASN A 353 11.15 -4.82 2.19
C ASN A 353 11.67 -5.99 3.01
N LYS A 354 12.90 -5.85 3.50
CA LYS A 354 13.50 -6.77 4.47
C LYS A 354 13.10 -6.35 5.88
N ARG A 355 12.55 -7.25 6.64
CA ARG A 355 12.21 -7.05 8.06
C ARG A 355 13.41 -7.10 8.98
#